data_36d81498244f7b5e63433c2e79b5ed78
#
_entry.id   36d81498244f7b5e63433c2e79b5ed78
#
_cell.length_a   1.000
_cell.length_b   1.000
_cell.length_c   1.000
_cell.angle_alpha   90.00
_cell.angle_beta   90.00
_cell.angle_gamma   90.00
#
_symmetry.space_group_name_H-M   'P 1'
#
loop_
_entity.id
_entity.type
_entity.pdbx_description
1 polymer ?
#
loop_
_entity_poly.entity_id
_entity_poly.type
_entity_poly.pdbx_seq_one_letter_code
_entity_poly.pdbx_strand_id
1 'polypeptide(L)'
;LTHARVKKLVDTYVTPVNSIDDVDFDTLNAMLHNIFGVQKMLSKDDIEIFDEENVENIIMDIVTQLYEEKHREAKELNSEEILNNVERYLILNVVNEKWMDHIDAISQLKDGIGLRAYGQTNPVEAYKIESFNMFEELVSSIQEEATKAVFSVKAQKRENYDSLVKEEKENKVKNISTNENGKSEVKKEPVRVEKKIGRNEPCPCGSGLKYKNCHGKNA
;
A
#
# COMPACT_ATOMS: atom_id res chain seq x y z
N LEU A 1 2.56 -14.97 9.59
CA LEU A 1 1.57 -13.89 9.47
C LEU A 1 0.15 -14.47 9.41
N THR A 2 -0.18 -15.25 8.40
CA THR A 2 -1.51 -15.81 8.15
C THR A 2 -2.05 -16.60 9.34
N HIS A 3 -1.29 -17.56 9.88
CA HIS A 3 -1.68 -18.36 11.03
C HIS A 3 -2.02 -17.51 12.28
N ALA A 4 -1.17 -16.53 12.61
CA ALA A 4 -1.42 -15.63 13.74
C ALA A 4 -2.71 -14.82 13.55
N ARG A 5 -3.05 -14.47 12.30
CA ARG A 5 -4.28 -13.73 12.00
C ARG A 5 -5.52 -14.62 12.06
N VAL A 6 -5.45 -15.84 11.54
CA VAL A 6 -6.54 -16.83 11.64
C VAL A 6 -6.81 -17.15 13.11
N LYS A 7 -5.75 -17.43 13.89
CA LYS A 7 -5.89 -17.69 15.33
C LYS A 7 -6.61 -16.54 16.04
N LYS A 8 -6.20 -15.28 15.76
CA LYS A 8 -6.87 -14.11 16.36
C LYS A 8 -8.36 -14.00 16.00
N LEU A 9 -8.74 -14.39 14.78
CA LEU A 9 -10.15 -14.44 14.39
C LEU A 9 -10.91 -15.51 15.17
N VAL A 10 -10.34 -16.72 15.30
CA VAL A 10 -10.93 -17.81 16.09
C VAL A 10 -11.04 -17.40 17.56
N ASP A 11 -10.00 -16.85 18.16
CA ASP A 11 -10.01 -16.36 19.54
C ASP A 11 -11.09 -15.28 19.77
N THR A 12 -11.42 -14.51 18.74
CA THR A 12 -12.38 -13.41 18.86
C THR A 12 -13.83 -13.87 18.67
N TYR A 13 -14.09 -14.77 17.71
CA TYR A 13 -15.45 -15.12 17.28
C TYR A 13 -15.88 -16.52 17.64
N VAL A 14 -14.96 -17.45 17.93
CA VAL A 14 -15.25 -18.86 18.22
C VAL A 14 -15.00 -19.19 19.69
N THR A 15 -13.84 -18.83 20.24
CA THR A 15 -13.45 -19.14 21.62
C THR A 15 -14.43 -18.62 22.68
N PRO A 16 -15.06 -17.43 22.55
CA PRO A 16 -15.98 -16.92 23.57
C PRO A 16 -17.30 -17.66 23.64
N VAL A 17 -17.64 -18.52 22.67
CA VAL A 17 -18.94 -19.19 22.58
C VAL A 17 -18.85 -20.67 22.91
N ASN A 18 -19.89 -21.21 23.51
CA ASN A 18 -19.95 -22.62 23.95
C ASN A 18 -20.62 -23.54 22.95
N SER A 19 -21.31 -23.01 21.96
CA SER A 19 -22.06 -23.75 20.97
C SER A 19 -21.85 -23.17 19.57
N ILE A 20 -21.84 -24.04 18.57
CA ILE A 20 -21.78 -23.65 17.16
C ILE A 20 -22.93 -22.70 16.76
N ASP A 21 -24.08 -22.83 17.44
CA ASP A 21 -25.25 -22.00 17.17
C ASP A 21 -25.10 -20.55 17.63
N ASP A 22 -24.18 -20.29 18.55
CA ASP A 22 -23.88 -18.96 19.08
C ASP A 22 -22.78 -18.24 18.30
N VAL A 23 -22.14 -18.91 17.33
CA VAL A 23 -21.11 -18.30 16.47
C VAL A 23 -21.76 -17.37 15.47
N ASP A 24 -21.28 -16.11 15.44
CA ASP A 24 -21.68 -15.15 14.41
C ASP A 24 -20.90 -15.40 13.10
N PHE A 25 -21.42 -16.37 12.32
CA PHE A 25 -20.85 -16.73 11.02
C PHE A 25 -20.89 -15.57 10.01
N ASP A 26 -21.87 -14.68 10.08
CA ASP A 26 -21.98 -13.56 9.15
C ASP A 26 -20.82 -12.57 9.35
N THR A 27 -20.55 -12.22 10.59
CA THR A 27 -19.42 -11.36 10.92
C THR A 27 -18.07 -12.05 10.65
N LEU A 28 -17.92 -13.32 11.00
CA LEU A 28 -16.69 -14.09 10.72
C LEU A 28 -16.41 -14.17 9.21
N ASN A 29 -17.41 -14.48 8.40
CA ASN A 29 -17.30 -14.54 6.94
C ASN A 29 -16.96 -13.16 6.35
N ALA A 30 -17.58 -12.08 6.84
CA ALA A 30 -17.26 -10.73 6.42
C ALA A 30 -15.79 -10.38 6.70
N MET A 31 -15.26 -10.81 7.85
CA MET A 31 -13.85 -10.62 8.20
C MET A 31 -12.92 -11.48 7.33
N LEU A 32 -13.24 -12.75 7.09
CA LEU A 32 -12.49 -13.62 6.19
C LEU A 32 -12.45 -13.07 4.77
N HIS A 33 -13.58 -12.56 4.28
CA HIS A 33 -13.64 -11.91 2.99
C HIS A 33 -12.78 -10.63 2.94
N ASN A 34 -12.86 -9.79 3.96
CA ASN A 34 -12.12 -8.52 4.01
C ASN A 34 -10.60 -8.70 4.09
N ILE A 35 -10.13 -9.71 4.83
CA ILE A 35 -8.70 -9.93 5.08
C ILE A 35 -8.07 -10.79 4.00
N PHE A 36 -8.70 -11.91 3.64
CA PHE A 36 -8.13 -12.91 2.75
C PHE A 36 -8.78 -12.95 1.36
N GLY A 37 -9.89 -12.25 1.16
CA GLY A 37 -10.66 -12.31 -0.08
C GLY A 37 -11.43 -13.62 -0.27
N VAL A 38 -11.66 -14.39 0.79
CA VAL A 38 -12.40 -15.66 0.76
C VAL A 38 -13.82 -15.39 0.28
N GLN A 39 -14.25 -16.09 -0.78
CA GLN A 39 -15.59 -15.97 -1.33
C GLN A 39 -16.53 -17.09 -0.85
N LYS A 40 -15.96 -18.24 -0.46
CA LYS A 40 -16.72 -19.35 0.11
C LYS A 40 -17.12 -19.00 1.53
N MET A 41 -18.41 -18.89 1.79
CA MET A 41 -18.92 -18.69 3.15
C MET A 41 -18.75 -19.97 3.96
N LEU A 42 -18.17 -19.83 5.15
CA LEU A 42 -18.14 -20.90 6.15
C LEU A 42 -19.52 -21.01 6.78
N SER A 43 -20.04 -22.21 6.87
CA SER A 43 -21.35 -22.50 7.48
C SER A 43 -21.22 -23.54 8.60
N LYS A 44 -22.28 -23.70 9.38
CA LYS A 44 -22.33 -24.73 10.42
C LYS A 44 -22.10 -26.14 9.87
N ASP A 45 -22.55 -26.41 8.65
CA ASP A 45 -22.43 -27.70 8.00
C ASP A 45 -20.99 -28.06 7.60
N ASP A 46 -20.11 -27.07 7.51
CA ASP A 46 -18.68 -27.29 7.23
C ASP A 46 -17.90 -27.72 8.50
N ILE A 47 -18.49 -27.64 9.69
CA ILE A 47 -17.85 -27.92 10.97
C ILE A 47 -18.45 -29.17 11.58
N GLU A 48 -17.77 -30.30 11.43
CA GLU A 48 -18.23 -31.60 11.99
C GLU A 48 -18.06 -31.65 13.52
N ILE A 49 -16.97 -31.09 14.02
CA ILE A 49 -16.66 -31.06 15.45
C ILE A 49 -16.43 -29.60 15.83
N PHE A 50 -17.24 -29.07 16.74
CA PHE A 50 -17.07 -27.72 17.25
C PHE A 50 -16.01 -27.72 18.35
N ASP A 51 -14.77 -27.51 17.90
CA ASP A 51 -13.58 -27.31 18.70
C ASP A 51 -12.75 -26.19 18.07
N GLU A 52 -12.10 -25.40 18.90
CA GLU A 52 -11.30 -24.24 18.50
C GLU A 52 -10.21 -24.62 17.48
N GLU A 53 -9.47 -25.71 17.77
CA GLU A 53 -8.40 -26.21 16.91
C GLU A 53 -8.94 -26.69 15.54
N ASN A 54 -10.11 -27.35 15.54
CA ASN A 54 -10.72 -27.82 14.30
C ASN A 54 -11.19 -26.66 13.42
N VAL A 55 -11.85 -25.65 14.01
CA VAL A 55 -12.28 -24.45 13.26
C VAL A 55 -11.08 -23.67 12.73
N GLU A 56 -10.00 -23.52 13.53
CA GLU A 56 -8.75 -22.90 13.09
C GLU A 56 -8.17 -23.64 11.87
N ASN A 57 -8.10 -24.98 11.92
CA ASN A 57 -7.59 -25.79 10.84
C ASN A 57 -8.43 -25.66 9.56
N ILE A 58 -9.77 -25.68 9.67
CA ILE A 58 -10.66 -25.50 8.51
C ILE A 58 -10.41 -24.13 7.84
N ILE A 59 -10.34 -23.07 8.63
CA ILE A 59 -10.06 -21.73 8.09
C ILE A 59 -8.66 -21.67 7.47
N MET A 60 -7.65 -22.27 8.11
CA MET A 60 -6.30 -22.33 7.59
C MET A 60 -6.22 -23.07 6.26
N ASP A 61 -6.94 -24.17 6.12
CA ASP A 61 -6.99 -24.94 4.87
C ASP A 61 -7.61 -24.10 3.74
N ILE A 62 -8.71 -23.41 4.00
CA ILE A 62 -9.37 -22.53 3.04
C ILE A 62 -8.40 -21.41 2.58
N VAL A 63 -7.75 -20.76 3.54
CA VAL A 63 -6.83 -19.65 3.25
C VAL A 63 -5.58 -20.13 2.52
N THR A 64 -5.05 -21.30 2.89
CA THR A 64 -3.89 -21.91 2.24
C THR A 64 -4.21 -22.29 0.79
N GLN A 65 -5.36 -22.93 0.54
CA GLN A 65 -5.80 -23.25 -0.82
C GLN A 65 -5.96 -22.01 -1.68
N LEU A 66 -6.53 -20.93 -1.14
CA LEU A 66 -6.66 -19.66 -1.85
C LEU A 66 -5.30 -19.07 -2.23
N TYR A 67 -4.32 -19.14 -1.32
CA TYR A 67 -2.96 -18.68 -1.57
C TYR A 67 -2.24 -19.51 -2.64
N GLU A 68 -2.36 -20.84 -2.55
CA GLU A 68 -1.78 -21.76 -3.55
C GLU A 68 -2.42 -21.60 -4.93
N GLU A 69 -3.73 -21.38 -4.99
CA GLU A 69 -4.44 -21.10 -6.24
C GLU A 69 -3.93 -19.81 -6.90
N LYS A 70 -3.77 -18.74 -6.13
CA LYS A 70 -3.19 -17.48 -6.59
C LYS A 70 -1.78 -17.68 -7.18
N HIS A 71 -0.92 -18.46 -6.51
CA HIS A 71 0.43 -18.77 -7.01
C HIS A 71 0.41 -19.66 -8.24
N ARG A 72 -0.53 -20.60 -8.31
CA ARG A 72 -0.73 -21.44 -9.50
C ARG A 72 -1.12 -20.59 -10.72
N GLU A 73 -2.08 -19.68 -10.55
CA GLU A 73 -2.48 -18.74 -11.61
C GLU A 73 -1.32 -17.85 -12.05
N ALA A 74 -0.52 -17.35 -11.11
CA ALA A 74 0.66 -16.54 -11.43
C ALA A 74 1.72 -17.35 -12.20
N LYS A 75 1.88 -18.63 -11.89
CA LYS A 75 2.80 -19.54 -12.59
C LYS A 75 2.33 -19.82 -14.01
N GLU A 76 1.05 -20.06 -14.23
CA GLU A 76 0.46 -20.23 -15.57
C GLU A 76 0.64 -18.98 -16.44
N LEU A 77 0.69 -17.81 -15.82
CA LEU A 77 0.93 -16.51 -16.50
C LEU A 77 2.42 -16.17 -16.63
N ASN A 78 3.35 -17.05 -16.23
CA ASN A 78 4.79 -16.78 -16.14
C ASN A 78 5.13 -15.50 -15.32
N SER A 79 4.36 -15.21 -14.29
CA SER A 79 4.49 -14.02 -13.46
C SER A 79 4.73 -14.33 -11.96
N GLU A 80 5.09 -15.59 -11.63
CA GLU A 80 5.34 -16.04 -10.26
C GLU A 80 6.46 -15.25 -9.58
N GLU A 81 7.57 -14.98 -10.28
CA GLU A 81 8.67 -14.18 -9.74
C GLU A 81 8.26 -12.74 -9.48
N ILE A 82 7.43 -12.17 -10.37
CA ILE A 82 6.88 -10.82 -10.21
C ILE A 82 5.97 -10.78 -8.99
N LEU A 83 5.09 -11.78 -8.83
CA LEU A 83 4.20 -11.89 -7.68
C LEU A 83 5.00 -11.94 -6.37
N ASN A 84 6.01 -12.81 -6.29
CA ASN A 84 6.88 -12.94 -5.12
C ASN A 84 7.59 -11.62 -4.76
N ASN A 85 8.05 -10.89 -5.76
CA ASN A 85 8.71 -9.60 -5.56
C ASN A 85 7.71 -8.52 -5.09
N VAL A 86 6.50 -8.51 -5.63
CA VAL A 86 5.43 -7.60 -5.20
C VAL A 86 5.01 -7.91 -3.75
N GLU A 87 4.80 -9.16 -3.39
CA GLU A 87 4.45 -9.57 -2.03
C GLU A 87 5.53 -9.15 -1.02
N ARG A 88 6.80 -9.39 -1.36
CA ARG A 88 7.93 -8.94 -0.54
C ARG A 88 7.94 -7.43 -0.37
N TYR A 89 7.74 -6.69 -1.45
CA TYR A 89 7.69 -5.23 -1.42
C TYR A 89 6.55 -4.71 -0.54
N LEU A 90 5.35 -5.29 -0.67
CA LEU A 90 4.19 -4.91 0.13
C LEU A 90 4.41 -5.14 1.62
N ILE A 91 4.93 -6.32 1.99
CA ILE A 91 5.24 -6.62 3.40
C ILE A 91 6.26 -5.63 3.96
N LEU A 92 7.35 -5.37 3.22
CA LEU A 92 8.38 -4.43 3.66
C LEU A 92 7.85 -2.99 3.79
N ASN A 93 6.97 -2.59 2.89
CA ASN A 93 6.37 -1.26 2.94
C ASN A 93 5.47 -1.09 4.16
N VAL A 94 4.60 -2.07 4.44
CA VAL A 94 3.75 -2.07 5.64
C VAL A 94 4.59 -2.04 6.91
N VAL A 95 5.63 -2.89 6.99
CA VAL A 95 6.53 -2.91 8.16
C VAL A 95 7.20 -1.55 8.36
N ASN A 96 7.71 -0.95 7.28
CA ASN A 96 8.39 0.35 7.36
C ASN A 96 7.44 1.46 7.82
N GLU A 97 6.24 1.54 7.27
CA GLU A 97 5.23 2.54 7.64
C GLU A 97 4.85 2.41 9.12
N LYS A 98 4.44 1.21 9.55
CA LYS A 98 4.04 0.96 10.94
C LYS A 98 5.19 1.16 11.94
N TRP A 99 6.40 0.82 11.53
CA TRP A 99 7.58 1.04 12.35
C TRP A 99 7.86 2.53 12.56
N MET A 100 7.75 3.35 11.53
CA MET A 100 7.93 4.81 11.64
C MET A 100 6.90 5.42 12.59
N ASP A 101 5.62 5.07 12.43
CA ASP A 101 4.55 5.51 13.32
C ASP A 101 4.81 5.11 14.78
N HIS A 102 5.31 3.88 14.98
CA HIS A 102 5.64 3.38 16.33
C HIS A 102 6.80 4.14 16.97
N ILE A 103 7.85 4.47 16.23
CA ILE A 103 8.97 5.28 16.73
C ILE A 103 8.47 6.64 17.19
N ASP A 104 7.62 7.29 16.43
CA ASP A 104 7.04 8.57 16.80
C ASP A 104 6.16 8.46 18.06
N ALA A 105 5.33 7.41 18.12
CA ALA A 105 4.47 7.15 19.28
C ALA A 105 5.28 6.85 20.55
N ILE A 106 6.33 6.04 20.47
CA ILE A 106 7.25 5.78 21.61
C ILE A 106 7.98 7.04 22.05
N SER A 107 8.37 7.92 21.12
CA SER A 107 8.99 9.20 21.47
C SER A 107 8.01 10.09 22.26
N GLN A 108 6.76 10.18 21.81
CA GLN A 108 5.70 10.92 22.52
C GLN A 108 5.41 10.31 23.92
N LEU A 109 5.37 8.98 24.03
CA LEU A 109 5.24 8.29 25.32
C LEU A 109 6.37 8.68 26.27
N LYS A 110 7.62 8.63 25.79
CA LYS A 110 8.80 8.99 26.57
C LYS A 110 8.74 10.43 27.09
N ASP A 111 8.32 11.36 26.25
CA ASP A 111 8.23 12.77 26.63
C ASP A 111 7.09 13.03 27.65
N GLY A 112 5.98 12.27 27.54
CA GLY A 112 4.82 12.41 28.42
C GLY A 112 4.88 11.61 29.72
N ILE A 113 5.69 10.57 29.81
CA ILE A 113 5.64 9.60 30.91
C ILE A 113 5.99 10.21 32.29
N GLY A 114 6.82 11.27 32.31
CA GLY A 114 7.17 11.98 33.52
C GLY A 114 5.97 12.56 34.27
N LEU A 115 4.89 12.90 33.59
CA LEU A 115 3.65 13.41 34.18
C LEU A 115 2.93 12.37 35.04
N ARG A 116 3.17 11.07 34.81
CA ARG A 116 2.60 9.97 35.62
C ARG A 116 3.08 10.01 37.07
N ALA A 117 4.23 10.62 37.33
CA ALA A 117 4.74 10.81 38.72
C ALA A 117 3.77 11.61 39.59
N TYR A 118 3.01 12.56 39.04
CA TYR A 118 2.00 13.31 39.80
C TYR A 118 0.82 12.43 40.26
N GLY A 119 0.56 11.31 39.57
CA GLY A 119 -0.47 10.33 39.90
C GLY A 119 0.02 9.21 40.86
N GLN A 120 1.16 9.39 41.56
CA GLN A 120 1.76 8.40 42.43
C GLN A 120 2.13 7.07 41.75
N THR A 121 2.24 7.05 40.44
CA THR A 121 2.66 5.87 39.64
C THR A 121 4.15 6.00 39.34
N ASN A 122 4.90 4.89 39.45
CA ASN A 122 6.30 4.88 39.05
C ASN A 122 6.42 5.06 37.54
N PRO A 123 7.01 6.17 37.05
CA PRO A 123 7.06 6.45 35.58
C PRO A 123 7.81 5.38 34.80
N VAL A 124 8.81 4.71 35.40
CA VAL A 124 9.59 3.65 34.74
C VAL A 124 8.73 2.40 34.52
N GLU A 125 7.91 2.03 35.50
CA GLU A 125 7.02 0.89 35.40
C GLU A 125 5.90 1.18 34.40
N ALA A 126 5.31 2.37 34.47
CA ALA A 126 4.31 2.81 33.50
C ALA A 126 4.87 2.79 32.07
N TYR A 127 6.08 3.31 31.86
CA TYR A 127 6.74 3.25 30.54
C TYR A 127 6.91 1.83 30.03
N LYS A 128 7.37 0.89 30.88
CA LYS A 128 7.54 -0.51 30.46
C LYS A 128 6.24 -1.15 30.02
N ILE A 129 5.17 -0.92 30.77
CA ILE A 129 3.85 -1.50 30.46
C ILE A 129 3.28 -0.88 29.19
N GLU A 130 3.27 0.45 29.11
CA GLU A 130 2.70 1.16 27.96
C GLU A 130 3.50 0.88 26.67
N SER A 131 4.84 0.88 26.74
CA SER A 131 5.68 0.55 25.57
C SER A 131 5.52 -0.91 25.11
N PHE A 132 5.33 -1.85 26.04
CA PHE A 132 5.05 -3.23 25.69
C PHE A 132 3.70 -3.37 24.95
N ASN A 133 2.66 -2.76 25.49
CA ASN A 133 1.33 -2.77 24.85
C ASN A 133 1.38 -2.15 23.45
N MET A 134 2.05 -1.01 23.29
CA MET A 134 2.25 -0.36 21.99
C MET A 134 3.00 -1.26 21.00
N PHE A 135 3.97 -2.04 21.49
CA PHE A 135 4.69 -2.99 20.63
C PHE A 135 3.82 -4.18 20.22
N GLU A 136 2.98 -4.71 21.10
CA GLU A 136 2.01 -5.75 20.76
C GLU A 136 0.99 -5.24 19.73
N GLU A 137 0.51 -4.01 19.87
CA GLU A 137 -0.36 -3.37 18.89
C GLU A 137 0.34 -3.19 17.53
N LEU A 138 1.61 -2.79 17.53
CA LEU A 138 2.42 -2.71 16.31
C LEU A 138 2.49 -4.05 15.60
N VAL A 139 2.87 -5.12 16.32
CA VAL A 139 2.99 -6.47 15.74
C VAL A 139 1.65 -6.94 15.18
N SER A 140 0.57 -6.73 15.92
CA SER A 140 -0.79 -7.07 15.48
C SER A 140 -1.21 -6.29 14.22
N SER A 141 -0.93 -4.99 14.17
CA SER A 141 -1.23 -4.12 13.04
C SER A 141 -0.44 -4.54 11.78
N ILE A 142 0.88 -4.82 11.93
CA ILE A 142 1.70 -5.33 10.83
C ILE A 142 1.14 -6.66 10.31
N GLN A 143 0.78 -7.60 11.18
CA GLN A 143 0.23 -8.89 10.77
C GLN A 143 -1.08 -8.73 9.98
N GLU A 144 -1.94 -7.83 10.42
CA GLU A 144 -3.21 -7.56 9.77
C GLU A 144 -3.04 -6.93 8.39
N GLU A 145 -2.33 -5.82 8.32
CA GLU A 145 -2.17 -5.06 7.08
C GLU A 145 -1.31 -5.79 6.05
N ALA A 146 -0.23 -6.44 6.48
CA ALA A 146 0.61 -7.24 5.58
C ALA A 146 -0.16 -8.44 5.00
N THR A 147 -0.95 -9.12 5.82
CA THR A 147 -1.80 -10.23 5.34
C THR A 147 -2.81 -9.72 4.32
N LYS A 148 -3.53 -8.65 4.64
CA LYS A 148 -4.51 -8.04 3.74
C LYS A 148 -3.86 -7.58 2.43
N ALA A 149 -2.71 -6.93 2.49
CA ALA A 149 -1.97 -6.47 1.32
C ALA A 149 -1.56 -7.63 0.41
N VAL A 150 -1.01 -8.71 0.98
CA VAL A 150 -0.62 -9.90 0.22
C VAL A 150 -1.82 -10.55 -0.46
N PHE A 151 -2.95 -10.73 0.22
CA PHE A 151 -4.12 -11.37 -0.35
C PHE A 151 -4.89 -10.48 -1.34
N SER A 152 -4.72 -9.16 -1.28
CA SER A 152 -5.36 -8.23 -2.22
C SER A 152 -4.76 -8.25 -3.63
N VAL A 153 -3.51 -8.72 -3.79
CA VAL A 153 -2.82 -8.76 -5.08
C VAL A 153 -3.33 -9.93 -5.91
N LYS A 154 -3.69 -9.65 -7.16
CA LYS A 154 -4.11 -10.64 -8.16
C LYS A 154 -3.20 -10.57 -9.38
N ALA A 155 -2.78 -11.72 -9.89
CA ALA A 155 -2.09 -11.80 -11.17
C ALA A 155 -3.10 -11.53 -12.30
N GLN A 156 -2.78 -10.58 -13.21
CA GLN A 156 -3.61 -10.30 -14.38
C GLN A 156 -2.81 -10.47 -15.67
N LYS A 157 -3.47 -10.96 -16.72
CA LYS A 157 -2.86 -11.03 -18.05
C LYS A 157 -2.51 -9.64 -18.57
N ARG A 158 -1.34 -9.51 -19.17
CA ARG A 158 -0.81 -8.27 -19.75
C ARG A 158 -1.72 -7.66 -20.85
N GLU A 159 -2.56 -8.48 -21.47
CA GLU A 159 -3.53 -8.05 -22.49
C GLU A 159 -4.51 -6.98 -21.96
N ASN A 160 -4.87 -7.04 -20.69
CA ASN A 160 -5.75 -6.03 -20.09
C ASN A 160 -5.02 -4.71 -19.77
N TYR A 161 -3.71 -4.74 -19.56
CA TYR A 161 -2.94 -3.52 -19.31
C TYR A 161 -2.82 -2.66 -20.58
N ASP A 162 -2.58 -3.29 -21.73
CA ASP A 162 -2.50 -2.58 -23.02
C ASP A 162 -3.83 -1.97 -23.46
N SER A 163 -4.97 -2.58 -23.11
CA SER A 163 -6.30 -2.01 -23.36
C SER A 163 -6.59 -0.82 -22.46
N LEU A 164 -6.27 -0.90 -21.18
CA LEU A 164 -6.45 0.20 -20.22
C LEU A 164 -5.56 1.41 -20.56
N VAL A 165 -4.31 1.16 -20.97
CA VAL A 165 -3.40 2.24 -21.41
C VAL A 165 -3.88 2.87 -22.73
N LYS A 166 -4.51 2.11 -23.64
CA LYS A 166 -5.12 2.65 -24.84
C LYS A 166 -6.35 3.50 -24.52
N GLU A 167 -7.23 3.03 -23.64
CA GLU A 167 -8.40 3.80 -23.19
C GLU A 167 -8.02 5.10 -22.46
N GLU A 168 -6.99 5.08 -21.62
CA GLU A 168 -6.49 6.31 -20.99
C GLU A 168 -5.90 7.29 -22.00
N LYS A 169 -5.17 6.80 -23.02
CA LYS A 169 -4.63 7.64 -24.09
C LYS A 169 -5.74 8.22 -24.96
N GLU A 170 -6.74 7.41 -25.33
CA GLU A 170 -7.89 7.87 -26.12
C GLU A 170 -8.75 8.87 -25.33
N ASN A 171 -8.95 8.68 -24.02
CA ASN A 171 -9.68 9.62 -23.20
C ASN A 171 -8.91 10.94 -22.98
N LYS A 172 -7.59 10.88 -22.87
CA LYS A 172 -6.75 12.11 -22.85
C LYS A 172 -6.82 12.86 -24.16
N VAL A 173 -6.80 12.17 -25.30
CA VAL A 173 -6.94 12.80 -26.62
C VAL A 173 -8.34 13.38 -26.83
N LYS A 174 -9.42 12.69 -26.41
CA LYS A 174 -10.79 13.21 -26.47
C LYS A 174 -10.99 14.46 -25.59
N ASN A 175 -10.39 14.49 -24.40
CA ASN A 175 -10.46 15.66 -23.50
C ASN A 175 -9.67 16.88 -24.01
N ILE A 176 -8.70 16.68 -24.91
CA ILE A 176 -7.97 17.78 -25.55
C ILE A 176 -8.75 18.33 -26.74
N SER A 177 -9.60 17.52 -27.39
CA SER A 177 -10.37 17.94 -28.59
C SER A 177 -11.71 18.63 -28.29
N THR A 178 -12.18 18.67 -27.02
CA THR A 178 -13.47 19.28 -26.65
C THR A 178 -13.40 20.76 -26.26
N ASN A 179 -12.24 21.41 -26.38
CA ASN A 179 -12.12 22.85 -26.08
C ASN A 179 -11.94 23.75 -27.33
N GLU A 180 -12.29 23.24 -28.53
CA GLU A 180 -12.33 24.07 -29.74
C GLU A 180 -13.76 24.26 -30.22
N ASN A 181 -14.43 25.24 -29.64
CA ASN A 181 -15.49 25.96 -30.34
C ASN A 181 -15.14 27.45 -30.32
N GLY A 182 -14.64 27.94 -31.44
CA GLY A 182 -14.65 29.36 -31.72
C GLY A 182 -13.36 29.97 -32.26
N LYS A 183 -13.29 30.02 -33.62
CA LYS A 183 -12.55 30.98 -34.44
C LYS A 183 -11.14 30.64 -34.93
N SER A 184 -11.13 30.27 -36.20
CA SER A 184 -10.20 30.67 -37.27
C SER A 184 -8.71 30.82 -36.99
N GLU A 185 -7.98 29.92 -37.68
CA GLU A 185 -6.72 30.11 -38.38
C GLU A 185 -5.76 31.20 -37.92
N VAL A 186 -4.69 30.76 -37.23
CA VAL A 186 -3.33 31.19 -37.63
C VAL A 186 -2.38 30.03 -37.29
N LYS A 187 -1.82 29.40 -38.35
CA LYS A 187 -0.63 28.53 -38.20
C LYS A 187 0.49 29.38 -37.61
N LYS A 188 0.78 29.18 -36.32
CA LYS A 188 2.00 29.71 -35.71
C LYS A 188 3.13 28.74 -36.04
N GLU A 189 3.98 29.15 -37.00
CA GLU A 189 5.29 28.54 -37.18
C GLU A 189 6.11 28.69 -35.87
N PRO A 190 6.96 27.70 -35.51
CA PRO A 190 7.79 27.81 -34.31
C PRO A 190 8.74 28.96 -34.47
N VAL A 191 8.57 30.00 -33.67
CA VAL A 191 9.49 31.14 -33.60
C VAL A 191 10.84 30.61 -33.10
N ARG A 192 11.84 30.59 -34.00
CA ARG A 192 13.23 30.37 -33.63
C ARG A 192 13.66 31.54 -32.73
N VAL A 193 13.73 31.29 -31.43
CA VAL A 193 14.36 32.23 -30.48
C VAL A 193 15.84 32.27 -30.81
N GLU A 194 16.34 33.41 -31.31
CA GLU A 194 17.77 33.63 -31.55
C GLU A 194 18.55 33.38 -30.22
N LYS A 195 19.64 32.60 -30.33
CA LYS A 195 20.50 32.32 -29.18
C LYS A 195 21.00 33.65 -28.59
N LYS A 196 20.58 33.96 -27.35
CA LYS A 196 21.16 35.09 -26.61
C LYS A 196 22.66 34.87 -26.42
N ILE A 197 23.47 35.78 -26.96
CA ILE A 197 24.91 35.70 -26.88
C ILE A 197 25.35 35.89 -25.43
N GLY A 198 26.16 34.95 -24.94
CA GLY A 198 26.68 34.98 -23.57
C GLY A 198 27.65 36.15 -23.36
N ARG A 199 27.62 36.73 -22.18
CA ARG A 199 28.41 37.92 -21.80
C ARG A 199 29.93 37.76 -22.05
N ASN A 200 30.44 36.53 -21.98
CA ASN A 200 31.86 36.20 -22.20
C ASN A 200 32.19 35.64 -23.59
N GLU A 201 31.18 35.48 -24.47
CA GLU A 201 31.36 34.98 -25.83
C GLU A 201 31.97 36.10 -26.75
N PRO A 202 32.65 35.71 -27.85
CA PRO A 202 33.17 36.69 -28.80
C PRO A 202 32.01 37.49 -29.42
N CYS A 203 32.23 38.80 -29.55
CA CYS A 203 31.20 39.69 -30.12
C CYS A 203 30.98 39.39 -31.61
N PRO A 204 29.73 39.26 -32.06
CA PRO A 204 29.40 38.93 -33.46
C PRO A 204 29.76 40.03 -34.47
N CYS A 205 30.17 41.22 -34.00
CA CYS A 205 30.64 42.31 -34.88
C CYS A 205 32.01 42.06 -35.48
N GLY A 206 32.74 40.95 -35.14
CA GLY A 206 34.06 40.64 -35.69
C GLY A 206 35.22 41.41 -35.06
N SER A 207 35.02 42.19 -33.97
CA SER A 207 36.02 42.96 -33.29
C SER A 207 37.06 42.16 -32.49
N GLY A 208 36.88 40.84 -32.33
CA GLY A 208 37.72 39.97 -31.50
C GLY A 208 37.58 40.17 -29.99
N LEU A 209 36.75 41.11 -29.55
CA LEU A 209 36.49 41.38 -28.14
C LEU A 209 35.31 40.57 -27.60
N LYS A 210 35.33 40.29 -26.29
CA LYS A 210 34.16 39.63 -25.60
C LYS A 210 32.96 40.56 -25.66
N TYR A 211 31.73 39.97 -25.79
CA TYR A 211 30.49 40.74 -25.94
C TYR A 211 30.32 41.85 -24.87
N LYS A 212 30.65 41.57 -23.58
CA LYS A 212 30.60 42.52 -22.47
C LYS A 212 31.53 43.74 -22.65
N ASN A 213 32.58 43.62 -23.45
CA ASN A 213 33.58 44.70 -23.68
C ASN A 213 33.35 45.41 -25.01
N CYS A 214 32.34 45.03 -25.78
CA CYS A 214 31.99 45.61 -27.08
C CYS A 214 30.53 46.08 -27.06
N HIS A 215 29.61 45.35 -27.73
CA HIS A 215 28.20 45.76 -27.85
C HIS A 215 27.38 45.47 -26.58
N GLY A 216 27.84 44.61 -25.68
CA GLY A 216 27.22 44.32 -24.38
C GLY A 216 27.71 45.21 -23.22
N LYS A 217 28.38 46.35 -23.51
CA LYS A 217 28.95 47.22 -22.47
C LYS A 217 27.86 47.99 -21.70
N ASN A 218 26.70 48.19 -22.33
CA ASN A 218 25.58 48.97 -21.78
C ASN A 218 24.26 48.13 -21.75
N ALA A 219 24.34 46.78 -21.75
CA ALA A 219 23.21 45.87 -21.70
C ALA A 219 23.13 45.19 -20.34
#